data_a006d6a054895a714b9868acc093c98c
#
_entry.id   a006d6a054895a714b9868acc093c98c
#
_cell.length_a   1.000
_cell.length_b   1.000
_cell.length_c   1.000
_cell.angle_alpha   90.00
_cell.angle_beta   90.00
_cell.angle_gamma   90.00
#
_symmetry.space_group_name_H-M   'P 1'
#
loop_
_entity.id
_entity.type
_entity.pdbx_description
1 polymer ?
#
loop_
_entity_poly.entity_id
_entity_poly.type
_entity_poly.pdbx_seq_one_letter_code
_entity_poly.pdbx_strand_id
1 'polypeptide(L)'
;DAIDPSTGEVIAEAGTVLSEELADTIQDAAVPYVMIQTEERNVKVLSNMMVNIANYVDFDPAELGIVERVYYPVLEGLLEEYGDDTEKLKAAVERDMSDLVPKHITKEDIFASINYNIHLEYGIGFDDDIDHLGNRRIRAVGELLQNQYRIGLSRLERVVRERMTTQDAESITPQSLINIKPVTAAVKEFFGSSQLSQFMDQNNPLSELTHKRRLSALGPGGLSRDRAGFEVRDVHYTHYGRMCPIETPEGPNIGLINSLATYARINEYGFVEAPYRKLDKTDPSNPIVTDEVVYLTADEEDRYRVVQANEPIDADGHFVRNNVSGRFRADTTEFPKSKVDLMDVSPKMVFSVATSMIPFLQNDDANRALMGSNMQRQAVPLMMTESAVVGTGMEAKAAVDSGVCVVAKRDGVVEYSNSTEICVRADEDGKKDIYHVIKFARSNQGNCMNQRPIVFKGDHVKAGEVIADGPSTSGGEIALGKNPLIGFMTWEGYNYEDAVLLSERLVRDDVYTSIHIETVSYTHLTL
;
A
#
# COMPACT_ATOMS: atom_id res chain seq x y z
N ASP A 1 16.91 -40.86 -9.21
CA ASP A 1 15.60 -40.80 -9.87
C ASP A 1 14.60 -40.18 -8.90
N ALA A 2 13.79 -39.24 -9.38
CA ALA A 2 12.62 -38.75 -8.69
C ALA A 2 11.40 -39.54 -9.20
N ILE A 3 10.72 -40.21 -8.29
CA ILE A 3 9.61 -41.11 -8.61
C ILE A 3 8.34 -40.55 -7.95
N ASP A 4 7.27 -40.47 -8.72
CA ASP A 4 5.96 -40.10 -8.21
C ASP A 4 5.46 -41.19 -7.24
N PRO A 5 5.19 -40.85 -5.96
CA PRO A 5 4.75 -41.83 -4.98
C PRO A 5 3.34 -42.39 -5.26
N SER A 6 2.49 -41.70 -6.03
CA SER A 6 1.14 -42.12 -6.36
C SER A 6 1.06 -43.04 -7.59
N THR A 7 1.81 -42.72 -8.64
CA THR A 7 1.77 -43.47 -9.92
C THR A 7 2.92 -44.45 -10.09
N GLY A 8 4.05 -44.26 -9.38
CA GLY A 8 5.27 -45.02 -9.54
C GLY A 8 6.07 -44.68 -10.81
N GLU A 9 5.68 -43.63 -11.53
CA GLU A 9 6.38 -43.17 -12.73
C GLU A 9 7.63 -42.35 -12.36
N VAL A 10 8.67 -42.44 -13.20
CA VAL A 10 9.91 -41.68 -13.04
C VAL A 10 9.70 -40.29 -13.65
N ILE A 11 9.65 -39.26 -12.81
CA ILE A 11 9.52 -37.85 -13.23
C ILE A 11 10.85 -37.32 -13.76
N ALA A 12 11.95 -37.69 -13.08
CA ALA A 12 13.32 -37.31 -13.48
C ALA A 12 14.28 -38.45 -13.26
N GLU A 13 15.08 -38.79 -14.28
CA GLU A 13 16.12 -39.79 -14.19
C GLU A 13 17.38 -39.28 -13.46
N ALA A 14 18.15 -40.17 -12.88
CA ALA A 14 19.40 -39.83 -12.23
C ALA A 14 20.39 -39.16 -13.20
N GLY A 15 20.95 -38.03 -12.81
CA GLY A 15 21.86 -37.24 -13.63
C GLY A 15 21.19 -36.13 -14.46
N THR A 16 19.88 -36.00 -14.40
CA THR A 16 19.16 -34.87 -15.01
C THR A 16 19.44 -33.56 -14.27
N VAL A 17 19.73 -32.50 -15.00
CA VAL A 17 19.87 -31.17 -14.43
C VAL A 17 18.47 -30.61 -14.13
N LEU A 18 18.23 -30.22 -12.88
CA LEU A 18 16.95 -29.69 -12.46
C LEU A 18 16.77 -28.28 -13.01
N SER A 19 15.72 -28.07 -13.82
CA SER A 19 15.18 -26.77 -14.15
C SER A 19 14.12 -26.35 -13.12
N GLU A 20 13.74 -25.08 -13.09
CA GLU A 20 12.67 -24.58 -12.22
C GLU A 20 11.35 -25.32 -12.49
N GLU A 21 10.97 -25.47 -13.76
CA GLU A 21 9.76 -26.20 -14.17
C GLU A 21 9.75 -27.66 -13.72
N LEU A 22 10.93 -28.36 -13.81
CA LEU A 22 11.06 -29.74 -13.38
C LEU A 22 11.00 -29.83 -11.85
N ALA A 23 11.56 -28.88 -11.13
CA ALA A 23 11.48 -28.80 -9.67
C ALA A 23 10.04 -28.60 -9.18
N ASP A 24 9.28 -27.73 -9.84
CA ASP A 24 7.85 -27.52 -9.55
C ASP A 24 7.03 -28.80 -9.83
N THR A 25 7.31 -29.49 -10.94
CA THR A 25 6.64 -30.75 -11.26
C THR A 25 6.93 -31.83 -10.20
N ILE A 26 8.16 -31.95 -9.72
CA ILE A 26 8.55 -32.88 -8.65
C ILE A 26 7.87 -32.54 -7.34
N GLN A 27 7.78 -31.24 -7.00
CA GLN A 27 7.10 -30.78 -5.78
C GLN A 27 5.60 -31.05 -5.87
N ASP A 28 4.98 -30.74 -6.99
CA ASP A 28 3.54 -30.89 -7.21
C ASP A 28 3.11 -32.37 -7.33
N ALA A 29 4.07 -33.31 -7.58
CA ALA A 29 3.86 -34.76 -7.48
C ALA A 29 4.04 -35.29 -6.05
N ALA A 30 4.12 -34.43 -5.04
CA ALA A 30 4.28 -34.80 -3.62
C ALA A 30 5.48 -35.69 -3.31
N VAL A 31 6.58 -35.58 -4.07
CA VAL A 31 7.81 -36.35 -3.82
C VAL A 31 8.41 -35.88 -2.48
N PRO A 32 8.57 -36.77 -1.48
CA PRO A 32 8.97 -36.34 -0.13
C PRO A 32 10.41 -35.85 -0.05
N TYR A 33 11.28 -36.34 -0.91
CA TYR A 33 12.68 -35.89 -0.99
C TYR A 33 13.32 -36.22 -2.33
N VAL A 34 14.34 -35.45 -2.68
CA VAL A 34 15.19 -35.68 -3.87
C VAL A 34 16.66 -35.71 -3.45
N MET A 35 17.47 -36.53 -4.11
CA MET A 35 18.92 -36.54 -3.93
C MET A 35 19.58 -35.69 -5.00
N ILE A 36 20.25 -34.60 -4.60
CA ILE A 36 20.96 -33.69 -5.49
C ILE A 36 22.47 -33.95 -5.38
N GLN A 37 23.13 -34.07 -6.51
CA GLN A 37 24.58 -34.20 -6.58
C GLN A 37 25.20 -32.78 -6.59
N THR A 38 26.04 -32.51 -5.59
CA THR A 38 26.88 -31.32 -5.53
C THR A 38 28.34 -31.70 -5.84
N GLU A 39 29.24 -30.73 -5.96
CA GLU A 39 30.65 -30.96 -6.18
C GLU A 39 31.30 -31.79 -5.07
N GLU A 40 30.85 -31.65 -3.82
CA GLU A 40 31.46 -32.32 -2.66
C GLU A 40 30.80 -33.65 -2.32
N ARG A 41 29.47 -33.73 -2.40
CA ARG A 41 28.69 -34.93 -2.02
C ARG A 41 27.27 -34.91 -2.55
N ASN A 42 26.58 -36.06 -2.42
CA ASN A 42 25.14 -36.10 -2.63
C ASN A 42 24.39 -35.62 -1.37
N VAL A 43 23.48 -34.70 -1.54
CA VAL A 43 22.65 -34.13 -0.48
C VAL A 43 21.18 -34.45 -0.67
N LYS A 44 20.47 -34.67 0.43
CA LYS A 44 19.05 -34.97 0.45
C LYS A 44 18.25 -33.72 0.69
N VAL A 45 17.49 -33.28 -0.31
CA VAL A 45 16.59 -32.13 -0.20
C VAL A 45 15.19 -32.63 0.14
N LEU A 46 14.59 -32.09 1.21
CA LEU A 46 13.26 -32.46 1.72
C LEU A 46 12.20 -31.51 1.18
N SER A 47 11.04 -32.08 0.83
CA SER A 47 9.83 -31.29 0.49
C SER A 47 9.09 -30.87 1.76
N ASN A 48 8.35 -29.77 1.69
CA ASN A 48 7.39 -29.37 2.72
C ASN A 48 5.99 -29.97 2.47
N MET A 49 5.85 -30.82 1.46
CA MET A 49 4.60 -31.50 1.08
C MET A 49 3.45 -30.55 0.71
N MET A 50 3.76 -29.34 0.22
CA MET A 50 2.78 -28.40 -0.31
C MET A 50 2.69 -28.57 -1.83
N VAL A 51 1.50 -28.94 -2.34
CA VAL A 51 1.26 -29.28 -3.75
C VAL A 51 0.19 -28.40 -4.37
N ASN A 52 0.17 -28.31 -5.70
CA ASN A 52 -0.92 -27.65 -6.42
C ASN A 52 -2.12 -28.58 -6.53
N ILE A 53 -3.22 -28.22 -5.88
CA ILE A 53 -4.45 -29.02 -5.85
C ILE A 53 -5.04 -29.26 -7.25
N ALA A 54 -4.84 -28.32 -8.20
CA ALA A 54 -5.37 -28.47 -9.57
C ALA A 54 -4.85 -29.73 -10.29
N ASN A 55 -3.73 -30.32 -9.86
CA ASN A 55 -3.19 -31.55 -10.44
C ASN A 55 -3.90 -32.81 -9.92
N TYR A 56 -4.74 -32.71 -8.91
CA TYR A 56 -5.36 -33.83 -8.19
C TYR A 56 -6.89 -33.85 -8.24
N VAL A 57 -7.50 -32.74 -8.70
CA VAL A 57 -8.98 -32.62 -8.73
C VAL A 57 -9.47 -32.21 -10.11
N ASP A 58 -10.70 -32.62 -10.45
CA ASP A 58 -11.34 -32.35 -11.75
C ASP A 58 -12.16 -31.04 -11.78
N PHE A 59 -12.16 -30.26 -10.70
CA PHE A 59 -12.85 -28.96 -10.61
C PHE A 59 -11.86 -27.82 -10.47
N ASP A 60 -12.29 -26.58 -10.79
CA ASP A 60 -11.46 -25.39 -10.61
C ASP A 60 -11.35 -25.02 -9.13
N PRO A 61 -10.14 -25.09 -8.52
CA PRO A 61 -9.92 -24.72 -7.12
C PRO A 61 -10.27 -23.25 -6.81
N ALA A 62 -10.20 -22.36 -7.82
CA ALA A 62 -10.52 -20.95 -7.66
C ALA A 62 -12.00 -20.71 -7.31
N GLU A 63 -12.91 -21.63 -7.69
CA GLU A 63 -14.33 -21.57 -7.28
C GLU A 63 -14.51 -21.67 -5.76
N LEU A 64 -13.59 -22.36 -5.07
CA LEU A 64 -13.55 -22.50 -3.62
C LEU A 64 -12.65 -21.45 -2.93
N GLY A 65 -12.06 -20.55 -3.70
CA GLY A 65 -11.14 -19.54 -3.19
C GLY A 65 -9.74 -20.08 -2.84
N ILE A 66 -9.36 -21.27 -3.37
CA ILE A 66 -8.02 -21.84 -3.21
C ILE A 66 -7.13 -21.32 -4.32
N VAL A 67 -6.18 -20.47 -3.96
CA VAL A 67 -5.18 -19.90 -4.87
C VAL A 67 -3.77 -20.39 -4.51
N GLU A 68 -3.58 -20.85 -3.27
CA GLU A 68 -2.32 -21.29 -2.72
C GLU A 68 -2.13 -22.80 -2.88
N ARG A 69 -0.88 -23.27 -2.74
CA ARG A 69 -0.59 -24.70 -2.62
C ARG A 69 -1.21 -25.28 -1.34
N VAL A 70 -1.64 -26.51 -1.41
CA VAL A 70 -2.32 -27.24 -0.32
C VAL A 70 -1.43 -28.29 0.30
N TYR A 71 -1.71 -28.64 1.55
CA TYR A 71 -0.97 -29.63 2.30
C TYR A 71 -1.37 -31.05 1.88
N TYR A 72 -0.46 -31.76 1.20
CA TYR A 72 -0.71 -33.06 0.57
C TYR A 72 -1.23 -34.13 1.53
N PRO A 73 -0.70 -34.31 2.76
CA PRO A 73 -1.17 -35.38 3.65
C PRO A 73 -2.67 -35.26 4.01
N VAL A 74 -3.23 -34.04 4.04
CA VAL A 74 -4.67 -33.83 4.23
C VAL A 74 -5.42 -34.09 2.93
N LEU A 75 -4.88 -33.62 1.80
CA LEU A 75 -5.46 -33.86 0.48
C LEU A 75 -5.52 -35.35 0.15
N GLU A 76 -4.46 -36.10 0.42
CA GLU A 76 -4.39 -37.57 0.22
C GLU A 76 -5.52 -38.29 0.98
N GLY A 77 -5.73 -37.95 2.26
CA GLY A 77 -6.84 -38.49 3.04
C GLY A 77 -8.23 -38.16 2.46
N LEU A 78 -8.41 -36.97 1.92
CA LEU A 78 -9.66 -36.59 1.26
C LEU A 78 -9.87 -37.30 -0.08
N LEU A 79 -8.80 -37.52 -0.85
CA LEU A 79 -8.83 -38.26 -2.11
C LEU A 79 -9.10 -39.76 -1.88
N GLU A 80 -8.52 -40.37 -0.84
CA GLU A 80 -8.81 -41.75 -0.47
C GLU A 80 -10.26 -41.98 -0.03
N GLU A 81 -10.85 -41.00 0.69
CA GLU A 81 -12.21 -41.12 1.23
C GLU A 81 -13.31 -40.75 0.22
N TYR A 82 -13.07 -39.73 -0.62
CA TYR A 82 -14.09 -39.12 -1.49
C TYR A 82 -13.68 -39.04 -2.97
N GLY A 83 -12.54 -39.56 -3.37
CA GLY A 83 -11.98 -39.39 -4.72
C GLY A 83 -12.89 -39.86 -5.87
N ASP A 84 -13.78 -40.80 -5.60
CA ASP A 84 -14.73 -41.35 -6.59
C ASP A 84 -15.96 -40.43 -6.84
N ASP A 85 -16.19 -39.39 -6.01
CA ASP A 85 -17.36 -38.53 -6.07
C ASP A 85 -16.96 -37.04 -5.98
N THR A 86 -16.87 -36.38 -7.11
CA THR A 86 -16.40 -34.98 -7.24
C THR A 86 -17.20 -33.99 -6.38
N GLU A 87 -18.53 -34.19 -6.26
CA GLU A 87 -19.36 -33.30 -5.45
C GLU A 87 -19.09 -33.46 -3.95
N LYS A 88 -18.89 -34.70 -3.49
CA LYS A 88 -18.54 -34.95 -2.10
C LYS A 88 -17.13 -34.52 -1.77
N LEU A 89 -16.19 -34.71 -2.71
CA LEU A 89 -14.81 -34.21 -2.58
C LEU A 89 -14.79 -32.69 -2.45
N LYS A 90 -15.54 -31.98 -3.31
CA LYS A 90 -15.68 -30.52 -3.25
C LYS A 90 -16.22 -30.04 -1.89
N ALA A 91 -17.28 -30.68 -1.38
CA ALA A 91 -17.85 -30.37 -0.08
C ALA A 91 -16.89 -30.70 1.10
N ALA A 92 -16.09 -31.78 0.98
CA ALA A 92 -15.09 -32.12 1.98
C ALA A 92 -13.89 -31.14 1.97
N VAL A 93 -13.44 -30.72 0.80
CA VAL A 93 -12.40 -29.69 0.63
C VAL A 93 -12.86 -28.36 1.25
N GLU A 94 -14.11 -27.95 1.03
CA GLU A 94 -14.67 -26.73 1.63
C GLU A 94 -14.76 -26.84 3.16
N ARG A 95 -15.16 -28.00 3.67
CA ARG A 95 -15.26 -28.25 5.12
C ARG A 95 -13.90 -28.20 5.82
N ASP A 96 -12.89 -28.84 5.24
CA ASP A 96 -11.57 -29.03 5.85
C ASP A 96 -10.53 -28.03 5.32
N MET A 97 -11.00 -26.91 4.75
CA MET A 97 -10.17 -25.84 4.17
C MET A 97 -9.07 -25.35 5.11
N SER A 98 -9.36 -25.23 6.42
CA SER A 98 -8.39 -24.74 7.41
C SER A 98 -7.19 -25.66 7.64
N ASP A 99 -7.38 -26.95 7.40
CA ASP A 99 -6.33 -27.96 7.55
C ASP A 99 -5.64 -28.22 6.21
N LEU A 100 -6.38 -28.08 5.11
CA LEU A 100 -5.87 -28.22 3.76
C LEU A 100 -4.97 -27.04 3.35
N VAL A 101 -5.34 -25.82 3.72
CA VAL A 101 -4.51 -24.61 3.55
C VAL A 101 -4.12 -24.09 4.93
N PRO A 102 -3.12 -24.72 5.58
CA PRO A 102 -2.74 -24.36 6.95
C PRO A 102 -2.18 -22.93 7.00
N LYS A 103 -2.74 -22.11 7.89
CA LYS A 103 -2.20 -20.78 8.19
C LYS A 103 -1.22 -20.81 9.38
N HIS A 104 -0.65 -21.98 9.67
CA HIS A 104 0.36 -22.24 10.69
C HIS A 104 1.50 -23.07 10.11
N ILE A 105 2.66 -23.07 10.76
CA ILE A 105 3.83 -23.84 10.36
C ILE A 105 3.58 -25.32 10.61
N THR A 106 3.76 -26.15 9.58
CA THR A 106 3.66 -27.62 9.67
C THR A 106 4.97 -28.25 10.14
N LYS A 107 4.94 -29.55 10.45
CA LYS A 107 6.18 -30.29 10.81
C LYS A 107 7.13 -30.35 9.62
N GLU A 108 6.57 -30.57 8.46
CA GLU A 108 7.29 -30.68 7.19
C GLU A 108 7.97 -29.35 6.82
N ASP A 109 7.32 -28.21 7.07
CA ASP A 109 7.92 -26.87 6.91
C ASP A 109 9.15 -26.71 7.81
N ILE A 110 9.08 -27.17 9.07
CA ILE A 110 10.22 -27.07 10.00
C ILE A 110 11.39 -27.90 9.47
N PHE A 111 11.15 -29.15 9.06
CA PHE A 111 12.20 -30.01 8.53
C PHE A 111 12.77 -29.52 7.22
N ALA A 112 11.93 -29.06 6.30
CA ALA A 112 12.35 -28.49 5.04
C ALA A 112 13.18 -27.22 5.23
N SER A 113 12.77 -26.32 6.15
CA SER A 113 13.51 -25.09 6.45
C SER A 113 14.88 -25.35 7.07
N ILE A 114 14.98 -26.31 8.01
CA ILE A 114 16.26 -26.69 8.59
C ILE A 114 17.16 -27.32 7.53
N ASN A 115 16.60 -28.21 6.70
CA ASN A 115 17.29 -28.88 5.61
C ASN A 115 17.82 -27.84 4.58
N TYR A 116 17.01 -26.89 4.17
CA TYR A 116 17.39 -25.77 3.31
C TYR A 116 18.58 -24.99 3.88
N ASN A 117 18.49 -24.59 5.15
CA ASN A 117 19.53 -23.80 5.81
C ASN A 117 20.87 -24.53 5.86
N ILE A 118 20.86 -25.86 6.15
CA ILE A 118 22.07 -26.68 6.14
C ILE A 118 22.67 -26.77 4.72
N HIS A 119 21.83 -26.79 3.68
CA HIS A 119 22.30 -26.98 2.31
C HIS A 119 22.80 -25.72 1.62
N LEU A 120 22.58 -24.54 2.18
CA LEU A 120 23.20 -23.30 1.71
C LEU A 120 24.73 -23.39 1.68
N GLU A 121 25.35 -24.15 2.62
CA GLU A 121 26.77 -24.40 2.65
C GLU A 121 27.28 -25.15 1.38
N TYR A 122 26.41 -25.93 0.73
CA TYR A 122 26.71 -26.68 -0.48
C TYR A 122 26.28 -26.01 -1.78
N GLY A 123 25.91 -24.72 -1.71
CA GLY A 123 25.47 -23.96 -2.87
C GLY A 123 24.06 -24.32 -3.38
N ILE A 124 23.26 -25.02 -2.57
CA ILE A 124 21.85 -25.29 -2.87
C ILE A 124 20.99 -24.25 -2.19
N GLY A 125 20.37 -23.40 -2.98
CA GLY A 125 19.62 -22.24 -2.50
C GLY A 125 20.46 -20.96 -2.49
N PHE A 126 19.90 -19.92 -1.93
CA PHE A 126 20.52 -18.61 -1.80
C PHE A 126 20.01 -17.93 -0.51
N ASP A 127 20.80 -17.01 0.00
CA ASP A 127 20.41 -16.19 1.15
C ASP A 127 19.33 -15.20 0.74
N ASP A 128 18.31 -15.06 1.62
CA ASP A 128 17.27 -14.07 1.43
C ASP A 128 17.79 -12.66 1.71
N ASP A 129 17.43 -11.73 0.84
CA ASP A 129 17.68 -10.31 1.05
C ASP A 129 16.66 -9.75 2.05
N ILE A 130 17.16 -9.30 3.21
CA ILE A 130 16.33 -8.77 4.31
C ILE A 130 15.60 -7.49 3.89
N ASP A 131 16.20 -6.69 3.02
CA ASP A 131 15.64 -5.40 2.59
C ASP A 131 14.69 -5.52 1.40
N HIS A 132 14.59 -6.69 0.80
CA HIS A 132 13.65 -6.99 -0.27
C HIS A 132 12.19 -6.87 0.21
N LEU A 133 11.33 -6.17 -0.54
CA LEU A 133 9.92 -5.97 -0.14
C LEU A 133 9.05 -7.24 -0.24
N GLY A 134 9.57 -8.31 -0.81
CA GLY A 134 9.00 -9.66 -0.68
C GLY A 134 9.17 -10.26 0.72
N ASN A 135 10.15 -9.79 1.50
CA ASN A 135 10.46 -10.23 2.85
C ASN A 135 10.06 -9.21 3.92
N ARG A 136 9.74 -7.97 3.52
CA ARG A 136 9.28 -6.89 4.41
C ARG A 136 7.82 -6.60 4.14
N ARG A 137 6.96 -6.91 5.10
CA ARG A 137 5.53 -6.64 5.01
C ARG A 137 5.12 -5.43 5.84
N ILE A 138 3.98 -4.89 5.52
CA ILE A 138 3.37 -3.78 6.23
C ILE A 138 2.29 -4.31 7.16
N ARG A 139 2.33 -3.84 8.40
CA ARG A 139 1.29 -4.10 9.39
C ARG A 139 0.32 -2.93 9.39
N ALA A 140 -0.85 -3.14 8.79
CA ALA A 140 -1.91 -2.14 8.74
C ALA A 140 -2.60 -1.96 10.10
N VAL A 141 -3.39 -0.90 10.25
CA VAL A 141 -4.09 -0.59 11.49
C VAL A 141 -5.01 -1.71 11.95
N GLY A 142 -5.64 -2.45 11.02
CA GLY A 142 -6.51 -3.59 11.33
C GLY A 142 -5.79 -4.69 12.11
N GLU A 143 -4.59 -5.07 11.69
CA GLU A 143 -3.76 -6.06 12.38
C GLU A 143 -3.34 -5.58 13.79
N LEU A 144 -2.94 -4.32 13.90
CA LEU A 144 -2.54 -3.73 15.19
C LEU A 144 -3.72 -3.69 16.17
N LEU A 145 -4.91 -3.32 15.70
CA LEU A 145 -6.13 -3.33 16.50
C LEU A 145 -6.56 -4.75 16.89
N GLN A 146 -6.47 -5.71 15.98
CA GLN A 146 -6.75 -7.12 16.25
C GLN A 146 -5.89 -7.65 17.40
N ASN A 147 -4.60 -7.33 17.41
CA ASN A 147 -3.69 -7.74 18.48
C ASN A 147 -4.08 -7.13 19.83
N GLN A 148 -4.44 -5.85 19.86
CA GLN A 148 -4.90 -5.19 21.09
C GLN A 148 -6.24 -5.75 21.57
N TYR A 149 -7.15 -6.03 20.64
CA TYR A 149 -8.44 -6.65 20.96
C TYR A 149 -8.24 -8.05 21.55
N ARG A 150 -7.32 -8.86 20.98
CA ARG A 150 -6.95 -10.18 21.51
C ARG A 150 -6.41 -10.09 22.93
N ILE A 151 -5.53 -9.14 23.24
CA ILE A 151 -5.01 -8.88 24.60
C ILE A 151 -6.17 -8.53 25.54
N GLY A 152 -7.07 -7.64 25.11
CA GLY A 152 -8.26 -7.25 25.87
C GLY A 152 -9.18 -8.43 26.19
N LEU A 153 -9.44 -9.30 25.21
CA LEU A 153 -10.26 -10.52 25.39
C LEU A 153 -9.58 -11.54 26.30
N SER A 154 -8.28 -11.74 26.21
CA SER A 154 -7.54 -12.64 27.11
C SER A 154 -7.59 -12.15 28.56
N ARG A 155 -7.49 -10.83 28.78
CA ARG A 155 -7.69 -10.24 30.11
C ARG A 155 -9.14 -10.42 30.61
N LEU A 156 -10.12 -10.26 29.72
CA LEU A 156 -11.54 -10.47 30.05
C LEU A 156 -11.80 -11.94 30.39
N GLU A 157 -11.28 -12.89 29.61
CA GLU A 157 -11.40 -14.33 29.89
C GLU A 157 -10.89 -14.67 31.29
N ARG A 158 -9.72 -14.16 31.66
CA ARG A 158 -9.15 -14.36 32.99
C ARG A 158 -10.08 -13.87 34.11
N VAL A 159 -10.65 -12.67 33.95
CA VAL A 159 -11.59 -12.08 34.93
C VAL A 159 -12.88 -12.89 35.00
N VAL A 160 -13.40 -13.36 33.87
CA VAL A 160 -14.61 -14.20 33.83
C VAL A 160 -14.35 -15.52 34.56
N ARG A 161 -13.23 -16.18 34.29
CA ARG A 161 -12.83 -17.43 34.94
C ARG A 161 -12.69 -17.27 36.45
N GLU A 162 -12.08 -16.19 36.91
CA GLU A 162 -11.96 -15.86 38.33
C GLU A 162 -13.34 -15.63 38.98
N ARG A 163 -14.23 -14.89 38.33
CA ARG A 163 -15.59 -14.67 38.83
C ARG A 163 -16.42 -15.94 38.88
N MET A 164 -16.28 -16.83 37.89
CA MET A 164 -16.96 -18.13 37.88
C MET A 164 -16.57 -19.02 39.06
N THR A 165 -15.35 -18.90 39.57
CA THR A 165 -14.87 -19.67 40.74
C THR A 165 -15.25 -19.05 42.08
N THR A 166 -15.51 -17.73 42.10
CA THR A 166 -15.75 -16.98 43.35
C THR A 166 -17.21 -16.65 43.63
N GLN A 167 -18.10 -16.72 42.63
CA GLN A 167 -19.53 -16.40 42.78
C GLN A 167 -20.39 -17.68 42.95
N ASP A 168 -21.50 -17.53 43.67
CA ASP A 168 -22.45 -18.61 43.86
C ASP A 168 -23.17 -19.00 42.56
N ALA A 169 -23.22 -20.30 42.27
CA ALA A 169 -23.75 -20.84 41.02
C ALA A 169 -25.20 -20.46 40.74
N GLU A 170 -26.01 -20.21 41.79
CA GLU A 170 -27.44 -19.86 41.64
C GLU A 170 -27.67 -18.41 41.18
N SER A 171 -26.70 -17.50 41.34
CA SER A 171 -26.83 -16.08 41.01
C SER A 171 -26.08 -15.67 39.74
N ILE A 172 -25.35 -16.58 39.09
CA ILE A 172 -24.53 -16.29 37.93
C ILE A 172 -25.36 -16.02 36.68
N THR A 173 -25.18 -14.87 36.06
CA THR A 173 -25.70 -14.52 34.76
C THR A 173 -24.54 -14.08 33.82
N PRO A 174 -24.64 -14.23 32.49
CA PRO A 174 -23.62 -13.74 31.56
C PRO A 174 -23.30 -12.27 31.76
N GLN A 175 -24.27 -11.44 32.08
CA GLN A 175 -24.10 -9.99 32.32
C GLN A 175 -23.30 -9.69 33.60
N SER A 176 -23.42 -10.51 34.65
CA SER A 176 -22.64 -10.34 35.90
C SER A 176 -21.20 -10.80 35.75
N LEU A 177 -20.94 -11.76 34.88
CA LEU A 177 -19.61 -12.31 34.61
C LEU A 177 -18.80 -11.43 33.69
N ILE A 178 -19.42 -10.96 32.60
CA ILE A 178 -18.72 -10.22 31.53
C ILE A 178 -18.48 -8.76 31.96
N ASN A 179 -17.22 -8.37 31.94
CA ASN A 179 -16.80 -6.99 32.20
C ASN A 179 -16.03 -6.45 30.98
N ILE A 180 -16.61 -5.49 30.27
CA ILE A 180 -16.01 -4.90 29.07
C ILE A 180 -14.80 -4.00 29.33
N LYS A 181 -14.55 -3.59 30.59
CA LYS A 181 -13.48 -2.65 30.95
C LYS A 181 -12.08 -3.06 30.45
N PRO A 182 -11.63 -4.34 30.56
CA PRO A 182 -10.32 -4.76 30.05
C PRO A 182 -10.15 -4.56 28.56
N VAL A 183 -11.20 -4.82 27.76
CA VAL A 183 -11.18 -4.62 26.30
C VAL A 183 -11.12 -3.12 25.97
N THR A 184 -11.99 -2.33 26.59
CA THR A 184 -11.99 -0.87 26.41
C THR A 184 -10.66 -0.25 26.83
N ALA A 185 -10.04 -0.73 27.92
CA ALA A 185 -8.74 -0.26 28.37
C ALA A 185 -7.63 -0.58 27.36
N ALA A 186 -7.60 -1.80 26.79
CA ALA A 186 -6.61 -2.19 25.80
C ALA A 186 -6.70 -1.35 24.52
N VAL A 187 -7.93 -1.08 24.04
CA VAL A 187 -8.14 -0.22 22.86
C VAL A 187 -7.74 1.23 23.15
N LYS A 188 -8.11 1.77 24.30
CA LYS A 188 -7.70 3.13 24.72
C LYS A 188 -6.18 3.25 24.91
N GLU A 189 -5.52 2.21 25.42
CA GLU A 189 -4.06 2.16 25.55
C GLU A 189 -3.37 2.27 24.20
N PHE A 190 -3.88 1.56 23.17
CA PHE A 190 -3.35 1.64 21.82
C PHE A 190 -3.46 3.07 21.25
N PHE A 191 -4.66 3.65 21.23
CA PHE A 191 -4.85 4.98 20.65
C PHE A 191 -4.20 6.10 21.44
N GLY A 192 -4.01 5.94 22.75
CA GLY A 192 -3.42 6.98 23.63
C GLY A 192 -1.91 6.90 23.80
N SER A 193 -1.30 5.72 23.68
CA SER A 193 0.10 5.49 24.05
C SER A 193 0.95 4.82 22.99
N SER A 194 0.36 4.29 21.91
CA SER A 194 1.13 3.66 20.84
C SER A 194 1.92 4.68 20.04
N GLN A 195 3.18 4.37 19.74
CA GLN A 195 4.03 5.18 18.85
C GLN A 195 3.47 5.30 17.43
N LEU A 196 2.67 4.31 16.99
CA LEU A 196 2.07 4.27 15.66
C LEU A 196 0.74 5.04 15.57
N SER A 197 0.09 5.29 16.71
CA SER A 197 -1.06 6.18 16.79
C SER A 197 -0.59 7.60 17.01
N GLN A 198 -0.63 8.42 15.97
CA GLN A 198 -0.07 9.76 15.96
C GLN A 198 -1.15 10.81 15.76
N PHE A 199 -0.89 12.00 16.29
CA PHE A 199 -1.71 13.17 16.05
C PHE A 199 -1.59 13.56 14.57
N MET A 200 -2.72 13.65 13.86
CA MET A 200 -2.73 13.85 12.42
C MET A 200 -2.18 15.22 12.02
N ASP A 201 -1.24 15.25 11.09
CA ASP A 201 -0.79 16.48 10.44
C ASP A 201 -1.92 17.03 9.60
N GLN A 202 -2.44 18.19 9.96
CA GLN A 202 -3.64 18.80 9.37
C GLN A 202 -3.38 20.26 8.95
N ASN A 203 -2.16 20.58 8.53
CA ASN A 203 -1.81 21.91 8.01
C ASN A 203 -2.57 22.22 6.72
N ASN A 204 -2.59 21.27 5.79
CA ASN A 204 -3.25 21.38 4.49
C ASN A 204 -3.73 19.99 4.04
N PRO A 205 -4.55 19.89 2.99
CA PRO A 205 -5.06 18.60 2.51
C PRO A 205 -3.97 17.59 2.14
N LEU A 206 -2.87 18.09 1.57
CA LEU A 206 -1.74 17.25 1.19
C LEU A 206 -1.03 16.64 2.41
N SER A 207 -0.88 17.40 3.51
CA SER A 207 -0.27 16.87 4.74
C SER A 207 -1.11 15.77 5.38
N GLU A 208 -2.44 15.88 5.36
CA GLU A 208 -3.35 14.82 5.80
C GLU A 208 -3.21 13.56 4.95
N LEU A 209 -3.25 13.72 3.62
CA LEU A 209 -3.17 12.62 2.68
C LEU A 209 -1.84 11.87 2.80
N THR A 210 -0.74 12.59 2.85
CA THR A 210 0.60 11.99 2.98
C THR A 210 0.82 11.34 4.34
N HIS A 211 0.26 11.90 5.42
CA HIS A 211 0.33 11.26 6.75
C HIS A 211 -0.40 9.92 6.77
N LYS A 212 -1.58 9.82 6.13
CA LYS A 212 -2.35 8.58 6.03
C LYS A 212 -1.66 7.50 5.18
N ARG A 213 -0.78 7.88 4.26
CA ARG A 213 -0.02 6.99 3.37
C ARG A 213 1.43 6.75 3.83
N ARG A 214 1.76 7.10 5.06
CA ARG A 214 3.11 6.98 5.62
C ARG A 214 3.40 5.55 6.05
N LEU A 215 4.60 5.09 5.72
CA LEU A 215 5.15 3.79 6.09
C LEU A 215 6.30 4.00 7.08
N SER A 216 6.16 3.47 8.29
CA SER A 216 7.18 3.59 9.35
C SER A 216 7.85 2.25 9.61
N ALA A 217 9.19 2.23 9.61
CA ALA A 217 9.97 1.08 10.04
C ALA A 217 10.14 1.03 11.58
N LEU A 218 9.70 2.08 12.28
CA LEU A 218 9.83 2.23 13.74
C LEU A 218 8.60 1.67 14.47
N GLY A 219 8.75 1.40 15.76
CA GLY A 219 7.66 1.04 16.65
C GLY A 219 7.68 -0.41 17.12
N PRO A 220 6.62 -0.89 17.76
CA PRO A 220 6.53 -2.25 18.29
C PRO A 220 6.65 -3.29 17.18
N GLY A 221 7.64 -4.18 17.30
CA GLY A 221 7.96 -5.19 16.28
C GLY A 221 8.76 -4.66 15.09
N GLY A 222 9.17 -3.37 15.10
CA GLY A 222 10.03 -2.75 14.11
C GLY A 222 11.43 -2.46 14.65
N LEU A 223 12.13 -1.56 13.95
CA LEU A 223 13.49 -1.14 14.27
C LEU A 223 13.51 -0.02 15.31
N SER A 224 14.63 0.12 16.02
CA SER A 224 14.97 1.34 16.76
C SER A 224 15.91 2.22 15.94
N ARG A 225 15.84 3.54 16.12
CA ARG A 225 16.69 4.50 15.39
C ARG A 225 18.17 4.18 15.50
N ASP A 226 18.62 3.83 16.70
CA ASP A 226 20.04 3.59 17.02
C ASP A 226 20.57 2.27 16.44
N ARG A 227 19.69 1.31 16.15
CA ARG A 227 20.04 0.01 15.58
C ARG A 227 19.89 -0.05 14.06
N ALA A 228 19.27 0.94 13.46
CA ALA A 228 19.09 1.00 12.00
C ALA A 228 20.39 1.45 11.33
N GLY A 229 21.04 0.54 10.62
CA GLY A 229 22.20 0.81 9.78
C GLY A 229 21.87 1.58 8.51
N PHE A 230 22.87 1.80 7.66
CA PHE A 230 22.68 2.47 6.37
C PHE A 230 21.88 1.63 5.38
N GLU A 231 22.07 0.30 5.38
CA GLU A 231 21.40 -0.63 4.44
C GLU A 231 19.88 -0.54 4.50
N VAL A 232 19.31 -0.48 5.72
CA VAL A 232 17.85 -0.37 5.92
C VAL A 232 17.30 0.99 5.49
N ARG A 233 18.14 2.02 5.45
CA ARG A 233 17.78 3.41 5.08
C ARG A 233 17.92 3.69 3.60
N ASP A 234 18.66 2.85 2.88
CA ASP A 234 18.88 3.01 1.45
C ASP A 234 17.64 2.64 0.63
N VAL A 235 17.62 3.11 -0.61
CA VAL A 235 16.59 2.77 -1.58
C VAL A 235 16.95 1.44 -2.22
N HIS A 236 16.13 0.43 -1.97
CA HIS A 236 16.26 -0.88 -2.59
C HIS A 236 15.57 -0.90 -3.97
N TYR A 237 16.03 -1.73 -4.93
CA TYR A 237 15.40 -1.79 -6.26
C TYR A 237 13.92 -2.19 -6.21
N THR A 238 13.50 -2.99 -5.22
CA THR A 238 12.11 -3.38 -5.02
C THR A 238 11.18 -2.25 -4.60
N HIS A 239 11.74 -1.08 -4.24
CA HIS A 239 10.95 0.13 -3.94
C HIS A 239 10.26 0.71 -5.18
N TYR A 240 10.72 0.32 -6.38
CA TYR A 240 10.15 0.81 -7.63
C TYR A 240 8.64 0.53 -7.70
N GLY A 241 7.85 1.57 -7.89
CA GLY A 241 6.38 1.48 -7.94
C GLY A 241 5.69 1.19 -6.60
N ARG A 242 6.42 1.00 -5.50
CA ARG A 242 5.92 0.64 -4.17
C ARG A 242 6.15 1.71 -3.12
N MET A 243 7.38 2.15 -2.96
CA MET A 243 7.76 3.20 -2.01
C MET A 243 8.42 4.36 -2.76
N CYS A 244 8.05 5.59 -2.44
CA CYS A 244 8.68 6.76 -3.02
C CYS A 244 10.15 6.86 -2.60
N PRO A 245 11.09 6.99 -3.54
CA PRO A 245 12.52 7.09 -3.20
C PRO A 245 12.92 8.48 -2.69
N ILE A 246 12.06 9.49 -2.83
CA ILE A 246 12.36 10.90 -2.55
C ILE A 246 11.71 11.37 -1.26
N GLU A 247 10.44 11.05 -1.02
CA GLU A 247 9.70 11.54 0.14
C GLU A 247 10.09 10.79 1.42
N THR A 248 11.04 11.33 2.17
CA THR A 248 11.48 10.85 3.48
C THR A 248 11.86 12.05 4.36
N PRO A 249 11.76 11.97 5.70
CA PRO A 249 12.24 13.03 6.58
C PRO A 249 13.75 13.25 6.44
N GLU A 250 14.18 14.46 6.71
CA GLU A 250 15.60 14.80 6.91
C GLU A 250 16.00 14.52 8.37
N GLY A 251 17.25 14.10 8.58
CA GLY A 251 17.80 13.87 9.91
C GLY A 251 17.74 12.42 10.38
N PRO A 252 17.56 12.15 11.71
CA PRO A 252 17.72 10.81 12.30
C PRO A 252 16.77 9.75 11.76
N ASN A 253 15.63 10.15 11.20
CA ASN A 253 14.60 9.25 10.67
C ASN A 253 14.68 9.04 9.16
N ILE A 254 15.73 9.54 8.50
CA ILE A 254 15.91 9.37 7.05
C ILE A 254 15.88 7.88 6.68
N GLY A 255 15.13 7.53 5.64
CA GLY A 255 14.98 6.16 5.17
C GLY A 255 14.16 5.22 6.05
N LEU A 256 13.84 5.61 7.30
CA LEU A 256 13.01 4.80 8.21
C LEU A 256 11.53 5.14 8.13
N ILE A 257 11.21 6.33 7.65
CA ILE A 257 9.84 6.78 7.43
C ILE A 257 9.73 7.11 5.94
N ASN A 258 8.93 6.34 5.23
CA ASN A 258 8.74 6.43 3.79
C ASN A 258 7.27 6.68 3.48
N SER A 259 6.98 7.00 2.22
CA SER A 259 5.62 7.17 1.72
C SER A 259 5.29 6.13 0.68
N LEU A 260 4.06 5.62 0.70
CA LEU A 260 3.54 4.70 -0.29
C LEU A 260 3.47 5.40 -1.66
N ALA A 261 3.92 4.73 -2.72
CA ALA A 261 3.82 5.25 -4.08
C ALA A 261 2.36 5.40 -4.53
N THR A 262 2.12 6.24 -5.53
CA THR A 262 0.78 6.68 -5.95
C THR A 262 -0.13 5.53 -6.35
N TYR A 263 0.39 4.57 -7.11
CA TYR A 263 -0.38 3.43 -7.65
C TYR A 263 -0.24 2.15 -6.81
N ALA A 264 0.63 2.15 -5.80
CA ALA A 264 0.85 1.00 -4.94
C ALA A 264 -0.36 0.72 -4.03
N ARG A 265 -0.59 -0.53 -3.77
CA ARG A 265 -1.56 -1.01 -2.79
C ARG A 265 -0.93 -2.07 -1.88
N ILE A 266 -1.58 -2.34 -0.76
CA ILE A 266 -1.17 -3.38 0.19
C ILE A 266 -2.15 -4.54 0.03
N ASN A 267 -1.62 -5.76 -0.15
CA ASN A 267 -2.44 -6.96 -0.25
C ASN A 267 -2.93 -7.44 1.13
N GLU A 268 -3.73 -8.49 1.16
CA GLU A 268 -4.28 -9.06 2.39
C GLU A 268 -3.22 -9.65 3.34
N TYR A 269 -2.03 -10.01 2.82
CA TYR A 269 -0.90 -10.50 3.60
C TYR A 269 0.01 -9.40 4.14
N GLY A 270 -0.18 -8.16 3.69
CA GLY A 270 0.59 -7.00 4.09
C GLY A 270 1.75 -6.64 3.16
N PHE A 271 1.92 -7.33 2.02
CA PHE A 271 2.94 -6.99 1.03
C PHE A 271 2.48 -5.86 0.12
N VAL A 272 3.43 -5.03 -0.30
CA VAL A 272 3.15 -3.93 -1.22
C VAL A 272 3.18 -4.43 -2.65
N GLU A 273 2.11 -4.19 -3.38
CA GLU A 273 1.96 -4.55 -4.79
C GLU A 273 2.02 -3.30 -5.68
N ALA A 274 2.59 -3.48 -6.86
CA ALA A 274 2.62 -2.46 -7.91
C ALA A 274 1.85 -2.95 -9.15
N PRO A 275 1.19 -2.03 -9.90
CA PRO A 275 0.43 -2.40 -11.08
C PRO A 275 1.32 -2.46 -12.33
N TYR A 276 1.07 -3.46 -13.17
CA TYR A 276 1.72 -3.66 -14.47
C TYR A 276 0.70 -4.03 -15.52
N ARG A 277 0.94 -3.62 -16.77
CA ARG A 277 0.17 -4.07 -17.94
C ARG A 277 0.69 -5.40 -18.42
N LYS A 278 -0.20 -6.35 -18.67
CA LYS A 278 0.15 -7.63 -19.29
C LYS A 278 0.43 -7.45 -20.78
N LEU A 279 1.34 -8.28 -21.29
CA LEU A 279 1.57 -8.45 -22.73
C LEU A 279 0.90 -9.73 -23.20
N ASP A 280 0.17 -9.64 -24.32
CA ASP A 280 -0.30 -10.81 -25.04
C ASP A 280 0.85 -11.34 -25.95
N LYS A 281 1.24 -12.57 -25.71
CA LYS A 281 2.33 -13.28 -26.41
C LYS A 281 1.81 -14.34 -27.41
N THR A 282 0.62 -14.15 -27.93
CA THR A 282 0.09 -15.04 -28.99
C THR A 282 1.07 -15.12 -30.16
N ASP A 283 1.72 -13.99 -30.50
CA ASP A 283 2.90 -13.98 -31.38
C ASP A 283 4.14 -13.57 -30.53
N PRO A 284 5.00 -14.54 -30.16
CA PRO A 284 6.18 -14.27 -29.34
C PRO A 284 7.16 -13.27 -29.96
N SER A 285 7.18 -13.15 -31.33
CA SER A 285 8.07 -12.23 -32.03
C SER A 285 7.57 -10.77 -31.99
N ASN A 286 6.28 -10.55 -31.75
CA ASN A 286 5.66 -9.22 -31.75
C ASN A 286 4.55 -9.09 -30.70
N PRO A 287 4.87 -9.08 -29.40
CA PRO A 287 3.89 -9.03 -28.33
C PRO A 287 3.08 -7.73 -28.36
N ILE A 288 1.82 -7.83 -27.92
CA ILE A 288 0.86 -6.73 -27.86
C ILE A 288 0.69 -6.31 -26.39
N VAL A 289 0.79 -5.00 -26.12
CA VAL A 289 0.49 -4.45 -24.79
C VAL A 289 -1.02 -4.38 -24.62
N THR A 290 -1.55 -5.06 -23.62
CA THR A 290 -2.98 -5.07 -23.30
C THR A 290 -3.33 -3.98 -22.28
N ASP A 291 -4.63 -3.69 -22.14
CA ASP A 291 -5.13 -2.82 -21.07
C ASP A 291 -5.39 -3.58 -19.76
N GLU A 292 -5.13 -4.89 -19.73
CA GLU A 292 -5.24 -5.69 -18.51
C GLU A 292 -4.12 -5.33 -17.54
N VAL A 293 -4.51 -4.89 -16.35
CA VAL A 293 -3.57 -4.51 -15.27
C VAL A 293 -3.54 -5.60 -14.21
N VAL A 294 -2.34 -6.06 -13.89
CA VAL A 294 -2.05 -7.02 -12.82
C VAL A 294 -1.26 -6.35 -11.73
N TYR A 295 -1.62 -6.63 -10.49
CA TYR A 295 -0.85 -6.20 -9.33
C TYR A 295 0.08 -7.32 -8.90
N LEU A 296 1.37 -7.03 -8.76
CA LEU A 296 2.39 -8.01 -8.40
C LEU A 296 3.15 -7.56 -7.16
N THR A 297 3.47 -8.53 -6.30
CA THR A 297 4.41 -8.37 -5.21
C THR A 297 5.85 -8.30 -5.74
N ALA A 298 6.82 -7.93 -4.90
CA ALA A 298 8.19 -7.74 -5.35
C ALA A 298 8.87 -9.07 -5.77
N ASP A 299 8.55 -10.15 -5.08
CA ASP A 299 9.07 -11.51 -5.39
C ASP A 299 8.47 -12.08 -6.69
N GLU A 300 7.20 -11.79 -6.97
CA GLU A 300 6.58 -12.15 -8.24
C GLU A 300 7.17 -11.36 -9.40
N GLU A 301 7.38 -10.04 -9.20
CA GLU A 301 7.98 -9.16 -10.22
C GLU A 301 9.38 -9.61 -10.63
N ASP A 302 10.18 -10.11 -9.70
CA ASP A 302 11.57 -10.58 -9.95
C ASP A 302 11.68 -11.69 -11.02
N ARG A 303 10.56 -12.32 -11.36
CA ARG A 303 10.50 -13.35 -12.42
C ARG A 303 10.31 -12.77 -13.81
N TYR A 304 9.90 -11.49 -13.92
CA TYR A 304 9.47 -10.87 -15.17
C TYR A 304 10.41 -9.75 -15.62
N ARG A 305 10.51 -9.58 -16.95
CA ARG A 305 11.17 -8.45 -17.59
C ARG A 305 10.15 -7.37 -17.84
N VAL A 306 10.34 -6.22 -17.22
CA VAL A 306 9.38 -5.11 -17.22
C VAL A 306 9.92 -3.95 -18.05
N VAL A 307 9.13 -3.46 -18.98
CA VAL A 307 9.45 -2.31 -19.84
C VAL A 307 8.89 -1.02 -19.25
N GLN A 308 9.58 0.09 -19.47
CA GLN A 308 9.16 1.41 -19.03
C GLN A 308 7.88 1.88 -19.76
N ALA A 309 7.04 2.62 -19.06
CA ALA A 309 5.76 3.12 -19.59
C ALA A 309 5.89 4.14 -20.75
N ASN A 310 7.06 4.73 -20.93
CA ASN A 310 7.33 5.74 -21.97
C ASN A 310 7.87 5.17 -23.27
N GLU A 311 8.03 3.83 -23.40
CA GLU A 311 8.39 3.23 -24.68
C GLU A 311 7.28 3.46 -25.71
N PRO A 312 7.66 3.85 -26.95
CA PRO A 312 6.67 4.13 -27.98
C PRO A 312 5.94 2.87 -28.44
N ILE A 313 4.62 2.95 -28.43
CA ILE A 313 3.70 1.88 -28.82
C ILE A 313 2.91 2.38 -30.06
N ASP A 314 2.67 1.49 -31.02
CA ASP A 314 1.81 1.72 -32.17
C ASP A 314 0.32 1.76 -31.77
N ALA A 315 -0.54 2.20 -32.69
CA ALA A 315 -2.00 2.21 -32.52
C ALA A 315 -2.60 0.82 -32.23
N ASP A 316 -1.92 -0.23 -32.67
CA ASP A 316 -2.32 -1.63 -32.47
C ASP A 316 -1.73 -2.25 -31.18
N GLY A 317 -0.98 -1.47 -30.38
CA GLY A 317 -0.39 -1.92 -29.12
C GLY A 317 0.97 -2.60 -29.22
N HIS A 318 1.61 -2.59 -30.39
CA HIS A 318 2.94 -3.18 -30.59
C HIS A 318 4.07 -2.20 -30.28
N PHE A 319 5.20 -2.72 -29.82
CA PHE A 319 6.42 -1.93 -29.66
C PHE A 319 6.99 -1.51 -31.00
N VAL A 320 7.26 -0.23 -31.17
CA VAL A 320 7.85 0.32 -32.40
C VAL A 320 9.29 -0.11 -32.59
N ARG A 321 10.04 -0.25 -31.48
CA ARG A 321 11.44 -0.66 -31.48
C ARG A 321 11.60 -2.15 -31.30
N ASN A 322 12.62 -2.75 -31.93
CA ASN A 322 12.96 -4.16 -31.72
C ASN A 322 13.64 -4.42 -30.37
N ASN A 323 14.43 -3.47 -29.88
CA ASN A 323 14.98 -3.47 -28.55
C ASN A 323 14.30 -2.37 -27.74
N VAL A 324 13.82 -2.73 -26.57
CA VAL A 324 13.10 -1.85 -25.65
C VAL A 324 13.86 -1.74 -24.33
N SER A 325 13.82 -0.54 -23.74
CA SER A 325 14.45 -0.28 -22.46
C SER A 325 13.58 -0.79 -21.32
N GLY A 326 14.15 -1.62 -20.47
CA GLY A 326 13.44 -2.21 -19.35
C GLY A 326 14.36 -2.56 -18.19
N ARG A 327 13.77 -3.21 -17.19
CA ARG A 327 14.48 -3.69 -16.01
C ARG A 327 14.19 -5.17 -15.77
N PHE A 328 15.17 -5.83 -15.18
CA PHE A 328 15.05 -7.18 -14.66
C PHE A 328 15.77 -7.20 -13.32
N ARG A 329 15.02 -7.35 -12.21
CA ARG A 329 15.54 -7.18 -10.85
C ARG A 329 16.22 -5.80 -10.68
N ALA A 330 17.49 -5.77 -10.24
CA ALA A 330 18.28 -4.56 -10.07
C ALA A 330 18.86 -3.99 -11.38
N ASP A 331 18.91 -4.79 -12.46
CA ASP A 331 19.56 -4.41 -13.71
C ASP A 331 18.61 -3.67 -14.66
N THR A 332 19.08 -2.52 -15.17
CA THR A 332 18.38 -1.78 -16.23
C THR A 332 19.13 -1.99 -17.54
N THR A 333 18.50 -2.68 -18.48
CA THR A 333 19.11 -3.05 -19.76
C THR A 333 18.10 -2.96 -20.90
N GLU A 334 18.60 -3.05 -22.14
CA GLU A 334 17.74 -3.20 -23.32
C GLU A 334 17.48 -4.68 -23.60
N PHE A 335 16.21 -5.02 -23.80
CA PHE A 335 15.77 -6.36 -24.15
C PHE A 335 15.17 -6.39 -25.54
N PRO A 336 15.33 -7.52 -26.27
CA PRO A 336 14.50 -7.78 -27.45
C PRO A 336 13.03 -7.84 -27.04
N LYS A 337 12.14 -7.21 -27.84
CA LYS A 337 10.70 -7.17 -27.55
C LYS A 337 10.05 -8.55 -27.32
N SER A 338 10.61 -9.61 -27.91
CA SER A 338 10.15 -10.99 -27.73
C SER A 338 10.34 -11.55 -26.32
N LYS A 339 11.24 -10.98 -25.54
CA LYS A 339 11.57 -11.43 -24.17
C LYS A 339 10.86 -10.62 -23.08
N VAL A 340 10.10 -9.60 -23.45
CA VAL A 340 9.38 -8.74 -22.51
C VAL A 340 8.15 -9.45 -21.99
N ASP A 341 7.87 -9.31 -20.71
CA ASP A 341 6.74 -9.95 -20.03
C ASP A 341 5.66 -8.96 -19.65
N LEU A 342 6.05 -7.79 -19.13
CA LEU A 342 5.17 -6.78 -18.58
C LEU A 342 5.61 -5.36 -18.99
N MET A 343 4.70 -4.41 -18.86
CA MET A 343 4.96 -2.98 -19.05
C MET A 343 4.44 -2.18 -17.87
N ASP A 344 5.18 -1.13 -17.46
CA ASP A 344 4.72 -0.19 -16.45
C ASP A 344 3.43 0.54 -16.90
N VAL A 345 2.54 0.81 -15.96
CA VAL A 345 1.28 1.52 -16.23
C VAL A 345 1.53 3.00 -16.52
N SER A 346 2.39 3.65 -15.73
CA SER A 346 2.69 5.08 -15.85
C SER A 346 4.03 5.42 -15.22
N PRO A 347 4.77 6.42 -15.74
CA PRO A 347 5.97 6.92 -15.07
C PRO A 347 5.71 7.50 -13.68
N LYS A 348 4.49 7.97 -13.41
CA LYS A 348 4.06 8.52 -12.10
C LYS A 348 4.01 7.47 -10.99
N MET A 349 4.01 6.18 -11.32
CA MET A 349 3.92 5.11 -10.34
C MET A 349 5.11 5.04 -9.37
N VAL A 350 6.24 5.64 -9.72
CA VAL A 350 7.47 5.60 -8.92
C VAL A 350 7.38 6.49 -7.67
N PHE A 351 6.64 7.58 -7.76
CA PHE A 351 6.64 8.65 -6.77
C PHE A 351 5.38 8.65 -5.89
N SER A 352 5.51 9.25 -4.69
CA SER A 352 4.37 9.55 -3.82
C SER A 352 3.52 10.71 -4.35
N VAL A 353 2.37 10.95 -3.73
CA VAL A 353 1.46 12.04 -4.12
C VAL A 353 2.14 13.41 -4.04
N ALA A 354 2.83 13.71 -2.94
CA ALA A 354 3.50 15.00 -2.76
C ALA A 354 4.62 15.21 -3.80
N THR A 355 5.43 14.20 -4.03
CA THR A 355 6.51 14.26 -5.03
C THR A 355 5.96 14.38 -6.45
N SER A 356 4.83 13.74 -6.75
CA SER A 356 4.17 13.83 -8.06
C SER A 356 3.59 15.21 -8.38
N MET A 357 3.48 16.10 -7.40
CA MET A 357 3.05 17.49 -7.60
C MET A 357 4.18 18.45 -7.94
N ILE A 358 5.43 18.03 -7.90
CA ILE A 358 6.59 18.86 -8.25
C ILE A 358 6.70 18.95 -9.77
N PRO A 359 6.50 20.13 -10.38
CA PRO A 359 6.66 20.28 -11.82
C PRO A 359 8.14 20.18 -12.19
N PHE A 360 8.45 19.61 -13.38
CA PHE A 360 9.82 19.41 -13.87
C PHE A 360 10.73 18.65 -12.89
N LEU A 361 10.17 17.68 -12.17
CA LEU A 361 10.90 16.89 -11.17
C LEU A 361 12.18 16.25 -11.72
N GLN A 362 12.16 15.79 -12.99
CA GLN A 362 13.32 15.18 -13.64
C GLN A 362 14.52 16.12 -13.79
N ASN A 363 14.33 17.43 -13.71
CA ASN A 363 15.39 18.43 -13.82
C ASN A 363 15.98 18.82 -12.45
N ASP A 364 15.37 18.37 -11.35
CA ASP A 364 15.78 18.69 -9.99
C ASP A 364 16.73 17.61 -9.44
N ASP A 365 17.68 18.04 -8.63
CA ASP A 365 18.47 17.12 -7.82
C ASP A 365 17.59 16.42 -6.76
N ALA A 366 17.87 15.15 -6.50
CA ALA A 366 17.07 14.34 -5.57
C ALA A 366 17.00 14.95 -4.15
N ASN A 367 18.09 15.56 -3.67
CA ASN A 367 18.11 16.21 -2.37
C ASN A 367 17.16 17.41 -2.32
N ARG A 368 17.11 18.21 -3.39
CA ARG A 368 16.20 19.36 -3.46
C ARG A 368 14.75 18.95 -3.68
N ALA A 369 14.50 17.88 -4.42
CA ALA A 369 13.17 17.28 -4.55
C ALA A 369 12.64 16.76 -3.21
N LEU A 370 13.49 16.14 -2.39
CA LEU A 370 13.15 15.70 -1.03
C LEU A 370 12.75 16.90 -0.16
N MET A 371 13.56 17.95 -0.14
CA MET A 371 13.25 19.18 0.61
C MET A 371 11.94 19.81 0.14
N GLY A 372 11.73 19.94 -1.17
CA GLY A 372 10.51 20.48 -1.76
C GLY A 372 9.25 19.68 -1.43
N SER A 373 9.33 18.35 -1.52
CA SER A 373 8.26 17.45 -1.13
C SER A 373 7.89 17.61 0.35
N ASN A 374 8.87 17.69 1.24
CA ASN A 374 8.65 17.92 2.66
C ASN A 374 8.07 19.31 2.95
N MET A 375 8.53 20.36 2.25
CA MET A 375 8.02 21.73 2.43
C MET A 375 6.58 21.91 1.95
N GLN A 376 6.13 21.21 0.90
CA GLN A 376 4.72 21.22 0.47
C GLN A 376 3.77 20.83 1.61
N ARG A 377 4.15 19.89 2.46
CA ARG A 377 3.34 19.45 3.61
C ARG A 377 3.24 20.48 4.74
N GLN A 378 4.13 21.47 4.77
CA GLN A 378 4.19 22.52 5.80
C GLN A 378 3.45 23.81 5.40
N ALA A 379 2.91 23.85 4.18
CA ALA A 379 2.23 25.03 3.66
C ALA A 379 0.98 25.36 4.49
N VAL A 380 0.88 26.61 4.92
CA VAL A 380 -0.25 27.15 5.70
C VAL A 380 -1.39 27.52 4.76
N PRO A 381 -2.66 27.19 5.07
CA PRO A 381 -3.81 27.64 4.31
C PRO A 381 -3.94 29.16 4.33
N LEU A 382 -3.90 29.79 3.17
CA LEU A 382 -4.07 31.23 3.03
C LEU A 382 -5.57 31.59 2.94
N MET A 383 -5.89 32.84 3.23
CA MET A 383 -7.27 33.37 3.07
C MET A 383 -7.74 33.24 1.62
N MET A 384 -6.88 33.56 0.67
CA MET A 384 -7.12 33.41 -0.77
C MET A 384 -5.91 32.72 -1.39
N THR A 385 -6.12 31.53 -1.92
CA THR A 385 -5.10 30.74 -2.63
C THR A 385 -5.28 30.86 -4.14
N GLU A 386 -4.26 30.54 -4.88
CA GLU A 386 -4.26 30.49 -6.35
C GLU A 386 -3.78 29.12 -6.82
N SER A 387 -4.44 28.56 -7.83
CA SER A 387 -3.97 27.37 -8.51
C SER A 387 -2.60 27.64 -9.15
N ALA A 388 -1.72 26.63 -9.16
CA ALA A 388 -0.43 26.73 -9.79
C ALA A 388 -0.57 27.01 -11.30
N VAL A 389 0.20 27.96 -11.83
CA VAL A 389 0.23 28.27 -13.27
C VAL A 389 0.82 27.10 -14.05
N VAL A 390 1.82 26.43 -13.47
CA VAL A 390 2.42 25.20 -14.00
C VAL A 390 2.22 24.07 -13.00
N GLY A 391 1.51 23.04 -13.39
CA GLY A 391 1.19 21.89 -12.57
C GLY A 391 1.48 20.57 -13.29
N THR A 392 1.27 19.47 -12.59
CA THR A 392 1.49 18.10 -13.10
C THR A 392 0.21 17.35 -13.45
N GLY A 393 -0.96 17.93 -13.15
CA GLY A 393 -2.27 17.29 -13.30
C GLY A 393 -2.66 16.39 -12.12
N MET A 394 -1.80 16.23 -11.12
CA MET A 394 -2.11 15.46 -9.91
C MET A 394 -2.93 16.28 -8.90
N GLU A 395 -2.91 17.60 -9.01
CA GLU A 395 -3.52 18.54 -8.07
C GLU A 395 -5.03 18.34 -7.94
N ALA A 396 -5.74 18.20 -9.05
CA ALA A 396 -7.19 17.99 -9.06
C ALA A 396 -7.58 16.66 -8.39
N LYS A 397 -6.88 15.59 -8.75
CA LYS A 397 -7.14 14.26 -8.18
C LYS A 397 -6.85 14.23 -6.67
N ALA A 398 -5.75 14.83 -6.25
CA ALA A 398 -5.39 14.90 -4.84
C ALA A 398 -6.39 15.73 -4.02
N ALA A 399 -6.91 16.84 -4.56
CA ALA A 399 -7.93 17.66 -3.91
C ALA A 399 -9.24 16.87 -3.68
N VAL A 400 -9.68 16.13 -4.68
CA VAL A 400 -10.91 15.33 -4.59
C VAL A 400 -10.71 14.14 -3.64
N ASP A 401 -9.63 13.38 -3.80
CA ASP A 401 -9.37 12.17 -3.02
C ASP A 401 -9.04 12.46 -1.54
N SER A 402 -8.52 13.64 -1.22
CA SER A 402 -8.31 14.09 0.18
C SER A 402 -9.61 14.31 0.95
N GLY A 403 -10.74 14.47 0.24
CA GLY A 403 -12.04 14.72 0.84
C GLY A 403 -12.22 16.13 1.41
N VAL A 404 -11.31 17.05 1.12
CA VAL A 404 -11.36 18.43 1.58
C VAL A 404 -12.37 19.29 0.79
N CYS A 405 -12.57 18.94 -0.47
CA CYS A 405 -13.57 19.53 -1.34
C CYS A 405 -14.92 18.82 -1.20
N VAL A 406 -16.01 19.56 -1.30
CA VAL A 406 -17.35 18.98 -1.37
C VAL A 406 -17.66 18.63 -2.82
N VAL A 407 -18.04 17.36 -3.05
CA VAL A 407 -18.28 16.79 -4.38
C VAL A 407 -19.75 16.43 -4.53
N ALA A 408 -20.33 16.68 -5.70
CA ALA A 408 -21.70 16.31 -6.01
C ALA A 408 -21.82 14.76 -6.10
N LYS A 409 -22.84 14.20 -5.42
CA LYS A 409 -23.10 12.75 -5.41
C LYS A 409 -23.80 12.28 -6.67
N ARG A 410 -24.65 13.12 -7.25
CA ARG A 410 -25.52 12.84 -8.41
C ARG A 410 -25.58 14.05 -9.32
N ASP A 411 -25.95 13.80 -10.58
CA ASP A 411 -26.26 14.86 -11.53
C ASP A 411 -27.49 15.65 -11.07
N GLY A 412 -27.44 16.97 -11.22
CA GLY A 412 -28.58 17.79 -10.81
C GLY A 412 -28.35 19.28 -10.96
N VAL A 413 -29.37 20.06 -10.59
CA VAL A 413 -29.38 21.51 -10.67
C VAL A 413 -29.31 22.11 -9.27
N VAL A 414 -28.44 23.09 -9.05
CA VAL A 414 -28.29 23.81 -7.81
C VAL A 414 -29.53 24.69 -7.56
N GLU A 415 -30.32 24.37 -6.54
CA GLU A 415 -31.50 25.17 -6.15
C GLU A 415 -31.11 26.43 -5.39
N TYR A 416 -30.20 26.28 -4.44
CA TYR A 416 -29.59 27.37 -3.71
C TYR A 416 -28.20 27.02 -3.22
N SER A 417 -27.37 28.04 -3.06
CA SER A 417 -26.02 27.94 -2.51
C SER A 417 -25.83 29.11 -1.55
N ASN A 418 -25.53 28.80 -0.30
CA ASN A 418 -25.20 29.78 0.73
C ASN A 418 -23.91 29.40 1.46
N SER A 419 -23.49 30.19 2.43
CA SER A 419 -22.21 30.00 3.13
C SER A 419 -22.16 28.72 3.99
N THR A 420 -23.31 28.14 4.34
CA THR A 420 -23.39 26.98 5.26
C THR A 420 -23.85 25.71 4.58
N GLU A 421 -24.61 25.82 3.47
CA GLU A 421 -25.15 24.64 2.78
C GLU A 421 -25.39 24.91 1.29
N ILE A 422 -25.29 23.84 0.51
CA ILE A 422 -25.60 23.80 -0.91
C ILE A 422 -26.69 22.76 -1.11
N CYS A 423 -27.75 23.10 -1.84
CA CYS A 423 -28.82 22.18 -2.18
C CYS A 423 -28.83 21.93 -3.69
N VAL A 424 -28.68 20.66 -4.06
CA VAL A 424 -28.75 20.19 -5.44
C VAL A 424 -29.98 19.32 -5.58
N ARG A 425 -30.82 19.62 -6.59
CA ARG A 425 -31.95 18.75 -6.95
C ARG A 425 -31.49 17.77 -8.02
N ALA A 426 -31.51 16.49 -7.67
CA ALA A 426 -31.10 15.42 -8.57
C ALA A 426 -32.04 15.32 -9.78
N ASP A 427 -31.48 15.08 -10.96
CA ASP A 427 -32.22 14.96 -12.22
C ASP A 427 -33.00 13.65 -12.30
N GLU A 428 -32.51 12.56 -11.67
CA GLU A 428 -33.11 11.23 -11.74
C GLU A 428 -34.47 11.15 -11.03
N ASP A 429 -34.55 11.63 -9.78
CA ASP A 429 -35.71 11.41 -8.91
C ASP A 429 -36.29 12.72 -8.34
N GLY A 430 -35.72 13.86 -8.70
CA GLY A 430 -36.12 15.19 -8.21
C GLY A 430 -35.89 15.42 -6.74
N LYS A 431 -35.24 14.49 -6.02
CA LYS A 431 -34.93 14.64 -4.60
C LYS A 431 -33.81 15.66 -4.39
N LYS A 432 -33.82 16.25 -3.20
CA LYS A 432 -32.84 17.25 -2.80
C LYS A 432 -31.69 16.60 -2.05
N ASP A 433 -30.48 16.83 -2.53
CA ASP A 433 -29.24 16.52 -1.84
C ASP A 433 -28.72 17.78 -1.16
N ILE A 434 -28.59 17.75 0.16
CA ILE A 434 -28.11 18.87 0.96
C ILE A 434 -26.68 18.58 1.40
N TYR A 435 -25.77 19.50 1.08
CA TYR A 435 -24.35 19.44 1.44
C TYR A 435 -24.05 20.54 2.45
N HIS A 436 -23.57 20.14 3.63
CA HIS A 436 -23.13 21.09 4.65
C HIS A 436 -21.69 21.50 4.44
N VAL A 437 -21.42 22.78 4.58
CA VAL A 437 -20.11 23.39 4.35
C VAL A 437 -19.47 23.75 5.69
N ILE A 438 -18.23 23.32 5.92
CA ILE A 438 -17.47 23.62 7.13
C ILE A 438 -17.01 25.07 7.11
N LYS A 439 -17.28 25.80 8.20
CA LYS A 439 -16.92 27.21 8.33
C LYS A 439 -15.98 27.42 9.52
N PHE A 440 -14.82 28.03 9.26
CA PHE A 440 -13.87 28.53 10.26
C PHE A 440 -13.57 27.55 11.41
N ALA A 441 -13.45 26.25 11.10
CA ALA A 441 -13.09 25.25 12.08
C ALA A 441 -11.58 25.25 12.34
N ARG A 442 -11.20 24.95 13.58
CA ARG A 442 -9.79 24.82 13.95
C ARG A 442 -9.23 23.47 13.51
N SER A 443 -8.09 23.47 12.82
CA SER A 443 -7.32 22.25 12.56
C SER A 443 -6.48 21.85 13.78
N ASN A 444 -5.87 20.67 13.73
CA ASN A 444 -4.98 20.18 14.79
C ASN A 444 -3.80 21.13 15.06
N GLN A 445 -3.27 21.78 14.02
CA GLN A 445 -2.18 22.75 14.11
C GLN A 445 -2.64 24.20 14.34
N GLY A 446 -3.92 24.41 14.57
CA GLY A 446 -4.48 25.73 14.82
C GLY A 446 -4.77 26.56 13.57
N ASN A 447 -4.68 25.95 12.38
CA ASN A 447 -5.03 26.62 11.12
C ASN A 447 -6.55 26.68 10.93
N CYS A 448 -7.01 27.55 10.05
CA CYS A 448 -8.42 27.72 9.73
C CYS A 448 -8.83 26.76 8.61
N MET A 449 -9.78 25.87 8.89
CA MET A 449 -10.45 25.06 7.88
C MET A 449 -11.77 25.75 7.50
N ASN A 450 -11.83 26.24 6.28
CA ASN A 450 -12.99 26.95 5.76
C ASN A 450 -13.31 26.45 4.36
N GLN A 451 -14.54 25.96 4.16
CA GLN A 451 -15.03 25.57 2.85
C GLN A 451 -15.82 26.70 2.22
N ARG A 452 -15.66 26.90 0.93
CA ARG A 452 -16.29 27.97 0.16
C ARG A 452 -17.01 27.39 -1.05
N PRO A 453 -18.33 27.60 -1.19
CA PRO A 453 -19.07 27.23 -2.38
C PRO A 453 -18.50 27.90 -3.63
N ILE A 454 -18.42 27.17 -4.74
CA ILE A 454 -17.98 27.67 -6.05
C ILE A 454 -19.10 27.66 -7.08
N VAL A 455 -20.26 27.04 -6.76
CA VAL A 455 -21.43 26.94 -7.63
C VAL A 455 -22.51 27.95 -7.22
N PHE A 456 -23.29 28.38 -8.20
CA PHE A 456 -24.38 29.36 -8.03
C PHE A 456 -25.74 28.68 -8.30
N LYS A 457 -26.80 29.37 -7.85
CA LYS A 457 -28.17 28.94 -8.11
C LYS A 457 -28.43 28.83 -9.63
N GLY A 458 -28.90 27.68 -10.06
CA GLY A 458 -29.22 27.40 -11.47
C GLY A 458 -28.13 26.69 -12.23
N ASP A 459 -26.94 26.54 -11.65
CA ASP A 459 -25.86 25.76 -12.27
C ASP A 459 -26.23 24.28 -12.30
N HIS A 460 -25.92 23.61 -13.42
CA HIS A 460 -26.03 22.15 -13.55
C HIS A 460 -24.70 21.52 -13.19
N VAL A 461 -24.71 20.58 -12.24
CA VAL A 461 -23.54 19.88 -11.74
C VAL A 461 -23.64 18.39 -12.07
N LYS A 462 -22.51 17.77 -12.35
CA LYS A 462 -22.39 16.31 -12.60
C LYS A 462 -21.94 15.59 -11.35
N ALA A 463 -22.26 14.30 -11.28
CA ALA A 463 -21.72 13.43 -10.24
C ALA A 463 -20.18 13.42 -10.28
N GLY A 464 -19.54 13.61 -9.13
CA GLY A 464 -18.09 13.74 -9.03
C GLY A 464 -17.52 15.14 -9.25
N GLU A 465 -18.33 16.13 -9.61
CA GLU A 465 -17.91 17.52 -9.78
C GLU A 465 -17.78 18.23 -8.43
N VAL A 466 -16.73 19.05 -8.28
CA VAL A 466 -16.50 19.81 -7.05
C VAL A 466 -17.47 21.00 -6.99
N ILE A 467 -18.23 21.10 -5.90
CA ILE A 467 -19.22 22.16 -5.65
C ILE A 467 -18.81 23.16 -4.58
N ALA A 468 -17.83 22.79 -3.73
CA ALA A 468 -17.22 23.72 -2.79
C ALA A 468 -15.73 23.42 -2.61
N ASP A 469 -14.92 24.47 -2.62
CA ASP A 469 -13.49 24.42 -2.30
C ASP A 469 -13.27 24.34 -0.79
N GLY A 470 -12.22 23.59 -0.40
CA GLY A 470 -11.75 23.54 0.98
C GLY A 470 -10.54 24.45 1.24
N PRO A 471 -9.89 24.31 2.39
CA PRO A 471 -8.64 25.01 2.67
C PRO A 471 -7.55 24.60 1.68
N SER A 472 -6.70 25.54 1.27
CA SER A 472 -5.62 25.32 0.29
C SER A 472 -6.08 24.67 -1.02
N THR A 473 -7.28 24.98 -1.47
CA THR A 473 -7.80 24.55 -2.77
C THR A 473 -8.40 25.72 -3.53
N SER A 474 -8.36 25.67 -4.85
CA SER A 474 -8.94 26.67 -5.74
C SER A 474 -9.47 25.99 -6.99
N GLY A 475 -10.78 26.13 -7.27
CA GLY A 475 -11.42 25.53 -8.44
C GLY A 475 -11.35 24.00 -8.47
N GLY A 476 -11.32 23.34 -7.32
CA GLY A 476 -11.20 21.87 -7.20
C GLY A 476 -9.77 21.33 -7.35
N GLU A 477 -8.76 22.19 -7.39
CA GLU A 477 -7.34 21.82 -7.43
C GLU A 477 -6.63 22.20 -6.15
N ILE A 478 -5.58 21.46 -5.79
CA ILE A 478 -4.69 21.83 -4.67
C ILE A 478 -3.97 23.13 -5.01
N ALA A 479 -4.11 24.12 -4.14
CA ALA A 479 -3.49 25.44 -4.21
C ALA A 479 -2.81 25.75 -2.88
N LEU A 480 -1.52 25.40 -2.74
CA LEU A 480 -0.79 25.52 -1.48
C LEU A 480 -0.28 26.93 -1.19
N GLY A 481 -0.44 27.86 -2.12
CA GLY A 481 0.07 29.21 -1.97
C GLY A 481 -0.40 30.16 -3.06
N LYS A 482 0.50 31.02 -3.49
CA LYS A 482 0.33 32.06 -4.51
C LYS A 482 1.37 31.91 -5.62
N ASN A 483 1.14 32.59 -6.74
CA ASN A 483 2.09 32.68 -7.86
C ASN A 483 2.78 34.06 -7.84
N PRO A 484 3.82 34.29 -7.01
CA PRO A 484 4.51 35.56 -6.97
C PRO A 484 5.55 35.69 -8.09
N LEU A 485 5.84 36.92 -8.51
CA LEU A 485 6.98 37.21 -9.36
C LEU A 485 8.27 37.18 -8.53
N ILE A 486 9.23 36.35 -8.92
CA ILE A 486 10.51 36.15 -8.21
C ILE A 486 11.65 36.70 -9.06
N GLY A 487 12.53 37.49 -8.45
CA GLY A 487 13.80 37.90 -9.03
C GLY A 487 14.96 37.13 -8.39
N PHE A 488 15.80 36.53 -9.19
CA PHE A 488 17.01 35.80 -8.74
C PHE A 488 18.22 36.71 -8.84
N MET A 489 18.64 37.29 -7.73
CA MET A 489 19.84 38.13 -7.65
C MET A 489 20.37 38.20 -6.22
N THR A 490 21.62 38.58 -6.04
CA THR A 490 22.14 38.94 -4.72
C THR A 490 21.62 40.30 -4.30
N TRP A 491 21.20 40.46 -3.03
CA TRP A 491 20.73 41.74 -2.52
C TRP A 491 21.38 42.07 -1.18
N GLU A 492 22.53 42.76 -1.22
CA GLU A 492 23.26 43.26 -0.04
C GLU A 492 23.48 42.22 1.08
N GLY A 493 23.52 40.94 0.74
CA GLY A 493 23.67 39.82 1.67
C GLY A 493 22.42 39.43 2.45
N TYR A 494 21.30 40.14 2.31
CA TYR A 494 20.05 39.84 3.06
C TYR A 494 19.32 38.60 2.54
N ASN A 495 19.70 38.07 1.40
CA ASN A 495 19.18 36.83 0.83
C ASN A 495 20.24 35.71 0.76
N TYR A 496 21.16 35.71 1.74
CA TYR A 496 22.21 34.68 1.85
C TYR A 496 21.60 33.32 2.23
N GLU A 497 22.05 32.24 1.60
CA GLU A 497 21.53 30.87 1.70
C GLU A 497 20.01 30.80 1.38
N ASP A 498 19.18 30.33 2.33
CA ASP A 498 17.75 30.15 2.17
C ASP A 498 16.92 31.40 2.55
N ALA A 499 17.58 32.52 2.83
CA ALA A 499 16.91 33.78 3.13
C ALA A 499 16.30 34.41 1.87
N VAL A 500 15.13 35.03 2.02
CA VAL A 500 14.41 35.70 0.95
C VAL A 500 13.99 37.10 1.38
N LEU A 501 13.93 38.03 0.43
CA LEU A 501 13.37 39.36 0.62
C LEU A 501 11.95 39.41 0.04
N LEU A 502 11.03 39.98 0.79
CA LEU A 502 9.65 40.13 0.39
C LEU A 502 9.32 41.61 0.11
N SER A 503 8.54 41.87 -0.92
CA SER A 503 8.00 43.20 -1.18
C SER A 503 6.95 43.59 -0.14
N GLU A 504 6.96 44.86 0.29
CA GLU A 504 5.91 45.44 1.17
C GLU A 504 4.50 45.26 0.62
N ARG A 505 4.36 45.19 -0.70
CA ARG A 505 3.07 44.95 -1.37
C ARG A 505 2.40 43.67 -0.86
N LEU A 506 3.16 42.59 -0.61
CA LEU A 506 2.64 41.30 -0.15
C LEU A 506 1.93 41.44 1.22
N VAL A 507 2.46 42.30 2.07
CA VAL A 507 1.84 42.61 3.38
C VAL A 507 0.64 43.51 3.22
N ARG A 508 0.76 44.61 2.43
CA ARG A 508 -0.28 45.60 2.21
C ARG A 508 -1.53 44.99 1.56
N ASP A 509 -1.34 44.11 0.59
CA ASP A 509 -2.43 43.52 -0.20
C ASP A 509 -2.91 42.17 0.37
N ASP A 510 -2.52 41.80 1.60
CA ASP A 510 -2.89 40.55 2.31
C ASP A 510 -2.62 39.26 1.48
N VAL A 511 -1.54 39.24 0.69
CA VAL A 511 -1.27 38.15 -0.27
C VAL A 511 -1.00 36.83 0.44
N TYR A 512 -0.23 36.85 1.53
CA TYR A 512 0.11 35.66 2.34
C TYR A 512 -0.59 35.62 3.69
N THR A 513 -1.67 36.36 3.86
CA THR A 513 -2.42 36.42 5.11
C THR A 513 -3.14 35.10 5.38
N SER A 514 -3.01 34.60 6.60
CA SER A 514 -3.63 33.37 7.10
C SER A 514 -4.37 33.62 8.41
N ILE A 515 -5.30 32.74 8.75
CA ILE A 515 -6.07 32.79 9.99
C ILE A 515 -5.62 31.64 10.89
N HIS A 516 -5.25 31.97 12.13
CA HIS A 516 -4.91 30.99 13.16
C HIS A 516 -5.95 31.05 14.28
N ILE A 517 -6.41 29.89 14.73
CA ILE A 517 -7.45 29.78 15.76
C ILE A 517 -6.85 29.10 16.98
N GLU A 518 -6.85 29.79 18.11
CA GLU A 518 -6.41 29.27 19.40
C GLU A 518 -7.60 29.16 20.36
N THR A 519 -7.67 28.08 21.10
CA THR A 519 -8.69 27.86 22.12
C THR A 519 -8.08 28.00 23.49
N VAL A 520 -8.55 28.95 24.27
CA VAL A 520 -8.10 29.19 25.65
C VAL A 520 -9.27 28.97 26.61
N SER A 521 -9.04 28.12 27.62
CA SER A 521 -10.03 27.87 28.68
C SER A 521 -9.58 28.53 29.97
N TYR A 522 -10.43 29.36 30.57
CA TYR A 522 -10.21 30.01 31.86
C TYR A 522 -11.14 29.40 32.91
N THR A 523 -10.57 28.93 34.04
CA THR A 523 -11.35 28.39 35.15
C THR A 523 -11.88 29.49 36.05
N HIS A 524 -11.18 30.66 36.15
CA HIS A 524 -11.59 31.86 36.86
C HIS A 524 -11.12 33.09 36.11
N LEU A 525 -12.05 34.05 35.89
CA LEU A 525 -11.75 35.40 35.48
C LEU A 525 -11.71 36.26 36.75
N THR A 526 -10.51 36.63 37.20
CA THR A 526 -10.37 37.74 38.18
C THR A 526 -10.39 39.03 37.38
N LEU A 527 -11.43 39.82 37.60
CA LEU A 527 -11.50 41.20 37.15
C LEU A 527 -10.49 42.07 37.92
#